data_494a960f17e0f23fb946d9b1a5f57928
#
_entry.id   494a960f17e0f23fb946d9b1a5f57928
#
_cell.length_a   1.000
_cell.length_b   1.000
_cell.length_c   1.000
_cell.angle_alpha   90.00
_cell.angle_beta   90.00
_cell.angle_gamma   90.00
#
_symmetry.space_group_name_H-M   'P 1'
#
loop_
_entity.id
_entity.type
_entity.pdbx_description
1 polymer ?
#
loop_
_entity_poly.entity_id
_entity_poly.type
_entity_poly.pdbx_seq_one_letter_code
_entity_poly.pdbx_strand_id
1 'polypeptide(L)'
;MSNPRSSKAKGRRLQNMVRDKLRAAFSSLLEEDDIKSQTMGMTGEDIVLSPAARKLIPYSIECKNVERLNVWQCLKQTEDNTHEDCNPALVIKRNQTNTYIMIPIDIWIDLIQEHS
;
A
#
# COMPACT_ATOMS: atom_id res chain seq x y z
N MET A 1 4.58 -13.85 21.27
CA MET A 1 5.50 -13.92 20.13
C MET A 1 4.78 -14.46 18.91
N SER A 2 4.75 -13.72 17.80
CA SER A 2 4.10 -14.21 16.58
C SER A 2 5.03 -15.16 15.83
N ASN A 3 4.50 -16.27 15.31
CA ASN A 3 5.26 -17.17 14.45
C ASN A 3 5.21 -16.69 12.99
N PRO A 4 6.10 -17.21 12.10
CA PRO A 4 6.14 -16.76 10.70
C PRO A 4 4.81 -16.94 9.96
N ARG A 5 4.06 -18.00 10.26
CA ARG A 5 2.75 -18.24 9.64
C ARG A 5 1.75 -17.15 10.02
N SER A 6 1.72 -16.79 11.31
CA SER A 6 0.84 -15.74 11.82
C SER A 6 1.21 -14.37 11.22
N SER A 7 2.51 -14.07 11.11
CA SER A 7 3.00 -12.82 10.52
C SER A 7 2.63 -12.71 9.06
N LYS A 8 2.75 -13.79 8.29
CA LYS A 8 2.36 -13.81 6.87
C LYS A 8 0.85 -13.61 6.72
N ALA A 9 0.06 -14.25 7.59
CA ALA A 9 -1.39 -14.11 7.56
C ALA A 9 -1.83 -12.66 7.85
N LYS A 10 -1.19 -12.01 8.81
CA LYS A 10 -1.45 -10.61 9.16
C LYS A 10 -1.13 -9.69 7.97
N GLY A 11 0.02 -9.91 7.33
CA GLY A 11 0.44 -9.14 6.17
C GLY A 11 -0.54 -9.29 5.01
N ARG A 12 -0.97 -10.51 4.73
CA ARG A 12 -1.93 -10.79 3.67
C ARG A 12 -3.28 -10.14 3.95
N ARG A 13 -3.75 -10.19 5.20
CA ARG A 13 -5.01 -9.55 5.56
C ARG A 13 -4.96 -8.03 5.32
N LEU A 14 -3.83 -7.40 5.66
CA LEU A 14 -3.66 -5.97 5.43
C LEU A 14 -3.65 -5.64 3.94
N GLN A 15 -2.88 -6.39 3.13
CA GLN A 15 -2.86 -6.21 1.68
C GLN A 15 -4.27 -6.35 1.10
N ASN A 16 -4.99 -7.39 1.50
CA ASN A 16 -6.34 -7.64 0.99
C ASN A 16 -7.31 -6.54 1.40
N MET A 17 -7.17 -6.01 2.60
CA MET A 17 -8.02 -4.90 3.07
C MET A 17 -7.77 -3.65 2.25
N VAL A 18 -6.51 -3.31 1.97
CA VAL A 18 -6.15 -2.16 1.13
C VAL A 18 -6.69 -2.35 -0.28
N ARG A 19 -6.48 -3.54 -0.87
CA ARG A 19 -7.02 -3.89 -2.18
C ARG A 19 -8.53 -3.66 -2.23
N ASP A 20 -9.25 -4.18 -1.24
CA ASP A 20 -10.70 -4.13 -1.23
C ASP A 20 -11.22 -2.70 -1.07
N LYS A 21 -10.56 -1.90 -0.26
CA LYS A 21 -10.91 -0.48 -0.09
C LYS A 21 -10.70 0.29 -1.40
N LEU A 22 -9.61 0.03 -2.10
CA LEU A 22 -9.33 0.67 -3.39
C LEU A 22 -10.33 0.24 -4.45
N ARG A 23 -10.65 -1.06 -4.50
CA ARG A 23 -11.66 -1.58 -5.43
C ARG A 23 -13.02 -0.93 -5.20
N ALA A 24 -13.42 -0.78 -3.95
CA ALA A 24 -14.67 -0.13 -3.60
C ALA A 24 -14.69 1.35 -4.01
N ALA A 25 -13.59 2.05 -3.75
CA ALA A 25 -13.48 3.48 -4.05
C ALA A 25 -13.52 3.77 -5.55
N PHE A 26 -13.01 2.86 -6.37
CA PHE A 26 -12.89 3.05 -7.81
C PHE A 26 -13.80 2.11 -8.62
N SER A 27 -14.85 1.56 -8.01
CA SER A 27 -15.70 0.54 -8.64
C SER A 27 -16.41 1.04 -9.91
N SER A 28 -16.62 2.34 -10.05
CA SER A 28 -17.26 2.90 -11.25
C SER A 28 -16.26 3.17 -12.38
N LEU A 29 -14.96 3.10 -12.12
CA LEU A 29 -13.91 3.46 -13.07
C LEU A 29 -12.98 2.30 -13.40
N LEU A 30 -12.84 1.33 -12.50
CA LEU A 30 -11.89 0.22 -12.65
C LEU A 30 -12.57 -1.12 -12.39
N GLU A 31 -12.06 -2.15 -13.08
CA GLU A 31 -12.46 -3.54 -12.84
C GLU A 31 -11.69 -4.11 -11.65
N GLU A 32 -12.16 -5.22 -11.09
CA GLU A 32 -11.47 -5.87 -9.97
C GLU A 32 -10.03 -6.25 -10.32
N ASP A 33 -9.80 -6.74 -11.54
CA ASP A 33 -8.47 -7.17 -11.96
C ASP A 33 -7.49 -6.01 -12.15
N ASP A 34 -7.95 -4.77 -12.15
CA ASP A 34 -7.08 -3.61 -12.20
C ASP A 34 -6.32 -3.39 -10.90
N ILE A 35 -6.82 -3.96 -9.79
CA ILE A 35 -6.24 -3.79 -8.45
C ILE A 35 -6.15 -5.16 -7.79
N LYS A 36 -4.92 -5.65 -7.56
CA LYS A 36 -4.68 -6.99 -6.99
C LYS A 36 -3.68 -6.93 -5.85
N SER A 37 -3.79 -7.88 -4.93
CA SER A 37 -2.73 -8.12 -3.95
C SER A 37 -1.60 -8.89 -4.61
N GLN A 38 -0.35 -8.53 -4.31
CA GLN A 38 0.82 -9.27 -4.78
C GLN A 38 0.85 -10.64 -4.10
N THR A 39 1.33 -11.62 -4.83
CA THR A 39 1.57 -12.95 -4.26
C THR A 39 2.59 -12.85 -3.14
N MET A 40 2.30 -13.47 -2.00
CA MET A 40 3.20 -13.45 -0.85
C MET A 40 4.56 -14.03 -1.22
N GLY A 41 5.62 -13.36 -0.76
CA GLY A 41 6.99 -13.76 -1.04
C GLY A 41 7.56 -13.19 -2.33
N MET A 42 6.75 -12.56 -3.15
CA MET A 42 7.24 -11.89 -4.36
C MET A 42 7.82 -10.53 -4.01
N THR A 43 8.79 -10.08 -4.81
CA THR A 43 9.40 -8.77 -4.66
C THR A 43 8.55 -7.71 -5.37
N GLY A 44 8.79 -6.45 -5.00
CA GLY A 44 8.09 -5.32 -5.59
C GLY A 44 6.95 -4.83 -4.72
N GLU A 45 5.99 -4.18 -5.35
CA GLU A 45 4.85 -3.57 -4.67
C GLU A 45 3.90 -4.64 -4.09
N ASP A 46 3.30 -4.34 -2.95
CA ASP A 46 2.32 -5.25 -2.34
C ASP A 46 0.95 -5.17 -3.01
N ILE A 47 0.62 -4.04 -3.62
CA ILE A 47 -0.59 -3.86 -4.41
C ILE A 47 -0.17 -3.72 -5.87
N VAL A 48 -0.68 -4.61 -6.71
CA VAL A 48 -0.36 -4.64 -8.14
C VAL A 48 -1.46 -3.90 -8.89
N LEU A 49 -1.10 -2.84 -9.57
CA LEU A 49 -2.03 -1.98 -10.30
C LEU A 49 -1.81 -2.12 -11.80
N SER A 50 -2.92 -2.19 -12.55
CA SER A 50 -2.86 -2.16 -14.02
C SER A 50 -2.45 -0.76 -14.50
N PRO A 51 -2.06 -0.61 -15.79
CA PRO A 51 -1.79 0.73 -16.31
C PRO A 51 -2.98 1.69 -16.14
N ALA A 52 -4.21 1.22 -16.31
CA ALA A 52 -5.39 2.05 -16.08
C ALA A 52 -5.51 2.49 -14.63
N ALA A 53 -5.26 1.57 -13.70
CA ALA A 53 -5.32 1.88 -12.27
C ALA A 53 -4.22 2.87 -11.85
N ARG A 54 -3.02 2.76 -12.43
CA ARG A 54 -1.91 3.67 -12.09
C ARG A 54 -2.19 5.12 -12.46
N LYS A 55 -3.02 5.35 -13.46
CA LYS A 55 -3.40 6.72 -13.84
C LYS A 55 -4.26 7.38 -12.76
N LEU A 56 -5.06 6.59 -12.05
CA LEU A 56 -5.94 7.08 -10.99
C LEU A 56 -5.29 6.96 -9.62
N ILE A 57 -4.41 5.98 -9.45
CA ILE A 57 -3.73 5.68 -8.19
C ILE A 57 -2.21 5.68 -8.46
N PRO A 58 -1.59 6.86 -8.54
CA PRO A 58 -0.17 6.95 -8.91
C PRO A 58 0.76 6.67 -7.72
N TYR A 59 0.53 5.54 -7.05
CA TYR A 59 1.26 5.15 -5.85
C TYR A 59 1.78 3.73 -5.96
N SER A 60 3.00 3.51 -5.48
CA SER A 60 3.53 2.18 -5.22
C SER A 60 3.31 1.90 -3.74
N ILE A 61 2.49 0.91 -3.44
CA ILE A 61 1.98 0.68 -2.09
C ILE A 61 2.65 -0.52 -1.46
N GLU A 62 3.29 -0.30 -0.31
CA GLU A 62 3.83 -1.33 0.56
C GLU A 62 2.97 -1.42 1.81
N CYS A 63 2.76 -2.63 2.33
CA CYS A 63 1.94 -2.86 3.51
C CYS A 63 2.75 -3.58 4.58
N LYS A 64 2.73 -3.08 5.80
CA LYS A 64 3.41 -3.67 6.95
C LYS A 64 2.45 -3.79 8.13
N ASN A 65 2.17 -5.00 8.54
CA ASN A 65 1.34 -5.30 9.70
C ASN A 65 2.19 -6.06 10.73
N VAL A 66 2.99 -5.33 11.48
CA VAL A 66 3.92 -5.86 12.46
C VAL A 66 3.88 -5.03 13.74
N GLU A 67 4.18 -5.66 14.89
CA GLU A 67 4.10 -4.99 16.18
C GLU A 67 5.24 -4.00 16.40
N ARG A 68 6.43 -4.29 15.88
CA ARG A 68 7.59 -3.40 15.96
C ARG A 68 8.09 -3.14 14.55
N LEU A 69 8.09 -1.87 14.17
CA LEU A 69 8.44 -1.47 12.82
C LEU A 69 9.59 -0.47 12.88
N ASN A 70 10.68 -0.78 12.17
CA ASN A 70 11.69 0.23 11.88
C ASN A 70 11.16 1.08 10.72
N VAL A 71 10.51 2.18 11.06
CA VAL A 71 9.78 3.02 10.11
C VAL A 71 10.71 3.55 9.03
N TRP A 72 11.88 4.07 9.40
CA TRP A 72 12.79 4.70 8.44
C TRP A 72 13.36 3.68 7.45
N GLN A 73 13.68 2.49 7.93
CA GLN A 73 14.13 1.40 7.05
C GLN A 73 13.02 0.97 6.08
N CYS A 74 11.80 0.87 6.57
CA CYS A 74 10.65 0.51 5.73
C CYS A 74 10.33 1.59 4.70
N LEU A 75 10.45 2.87 5.08
CA LEU A 75 10.26 3.97 4.14
C LEU A 75 11.30 3.93 3.02
N LYS A 76 12.57 3.64 3.39
CA LYS A 76 13.62 3.52 2.38
C LYS A 76 13.34 2.38 1.42
N GLN A 77 12.91 1.22 1.93
CA GLN A 77 12.52 0.09 1.08
C GLN A 77 11.36 0.44 0.16
N THR A 78 10.37 1.15 0.70
CA THR A 78 9.21 1.58 -0.07
C THR A 78 9.64 2.50 -1.20
N GLU A 79 10.53 3.45 -0.93
CA GLU A 79 11.07 4.35 -1.95
C GLU A 79 11.87 3.58 -3.00
N ASP A 80 12.72 2.64 -2.56
CA ASP A 80 13.53 1.83 -3.47
C ASP A 80 12.69 0.95 -4.39
N ASN A 81 11.52 0.51 -3.93
CA ASN A 81 10.61 -0.34 -4.69
C ASN A 81 9.55 0.46 -5.46
N THR A 82 9.59 1.79 -5.40
CA THR A 82 8.60 2.63 -6.05
C THR A 82 8.71 2.52 -7.56
N HIS A 83 7.57 2.23 -8.21
CA HIS A 83 7.48 2.17 -9.66
C HIS A 83 7.78 3.54 -10.26
N GLU A 84 8.44 3.55 -11.41
CA GLU A 84 8.72 4.77 -12.16
C GLU A 84 7.41 5.54 -12.39
N ASP A 85 7.45 6.86 -12.23
CA ASP A 85 6.29 7.75 -12.35
C ASP A 85 5.22 7.60 -11.26
N CYS A 86 5.53 6.84 -10.20
CA CYS A 86 4.65 6.69 -9.05
C CYS A 86 5.28 7.30 -7.81
N ASN A 87 4.46 7.46 -6.76
CA ASN A 87 4.90 7.96 -5.48
C ASN A 87 4.89 6.83 -4.44
N PRO A 88 5.84 6.80 -3.52
CA PRO A 88 5.85 5.78 -2.48
C PRO A 88 4.72 5.99 -1.48
N ALA A 89 4.12 4.88 -1.04
CA ALA A 89 3.10 4.90 0.01
C ALA A 89 3.31 3.67 0.91
N LEU A 90 3.49 3.91 2.19
CA LEU A 90 3.67 2.85 3.18
C LEU A 90 2.44 2.78 4.07
N VAL A 91 1.70 1.67 3.95
CA VAL A 91 0.53 1.40 4.79
C VAL A 91 0.99 0.59 5.99
N ILE A 92 0.69 1.08 7.19
CA ILE A 92 1.12 0.45 8.44
C ILE A 92 -0.04 0.16 9.35
N LYS A 93 0.10 -0.95 10.08
CA LYS A 93 -0.83 -1.36 11.12
C LYS A 93 -0.11 -2.29 12.09
N ARG A 94 -0.54 -2.30 13.34
CA ARG A 94 -0.21 -3.34 14.30
C ARG A 94 -1.49 -3.79 14.99
N ASN A 95 -1.41 -4.77 15.90
CA ASN A 95 -2.60 -5.31 16.55
C ASN A 95 -3.37 -4.20 17.27
N GLN A 96 -4.69 -4.20 17.09
CA GLN A 96 -5.62 -3.30 17.78
C GLN A 96 -5.39 -1.81 17.51
N THR A 97 -4.82 -1.48 16.34
CA THR A 97 -4.68 -0.08 15.91
C THR A 97 -5.49 0.19 14.66
N ASN A 98 -5.71 1.46 14.39
CA ASN A 98 -6.16 1.89 13.07
C ASN A 98 -5.07 1.66 12.05
N THR A 99 -5.44 1.67 10.78
CA THR A 99 -4.50 1.55 9.67
C THR A 99 -4.16 2.95 9.17
N TYR A 100 -2.87 3.20 8.96
CA TYR A 100 -2.37 4.51 8.52
C TYR A 100 -1.59 4.38 7.23
N ILE A 101 -1.50 5.46 6.50
CA ILE A 101 -0.67 5.54 5.30
C ILE A 101 0.35 6.66 5.50
N MET A 102 1.59 6.40 5.08
CA MET A 102 2.68 7.38 5.11
C MET A 102 3.08 7.68 3.68
N ILE A 103 3.05 8.95 3.33
CA ILE A 103 3.47 9.44 2.02
C ILE A 103 4.39 10.65 2.22
N PRO A 104 5.22 10.98 1.23
CA PRO A 104 6.06 12.18 1.33
C PRO A 104 5.20 13.43 1.51
N ILE A 105 5.69 14.38 2.31
CA ILE A 105 4.90 15.56 2.65
C ILE A 105 4.53 16.39 1.41
N ASP A 106 5.43 16.49 0.44
CA ASP A 106 5.13 17.26 -0.78
C ASP A 106 3.98 16.65 -1.58
N ILE A 107 3.89 15.32 -1.57
CA ILE A 107 2.79 14.61 -2.25
C ILE A 107 1.46 14.90 -1.54
N TRP A 108 1.47 14.91 -0.21
CA TRP A 108 0.27 15.26 0.56
C TRP A 108 -0.16 16.70 0.30
N ILE A 109 0.79 17.63 0.23
CA ILE A 109 0.49 19.02 -0.08
C ILE A 109 -0.15 19.14 -1.47
N ASP A 110 0.39 18.42 -2.45
CA ASP A 110 -0.18 18.39 -3.79
C ASP A 110 -1.64 17.91 -3.77
N LEU A 111 -1.92 16.86 -2.98
CA LEU A 111 -3.28 16.34 -2.85
C LEU A 111 -4.25 17.38 -2.29
N ILE A 112 -3.85 18.10 -1.25
CA ILE A 112 -4.76 19.09 -0.65
C ILE A 112 -4.92 20.31 -1.56
N GLN A 113 -3.92 20.66 -2.37
CA GLN A 113 -4.05 21.74 -3.35
C GLN A 113 -5.05 21.39 -4.44
N GLU A 114 -5.08 20.15 -4.89
CA GLU A 114 -6.02 19.70 -5.93
C GLU A 114 -7.48 19.82 -5.48
N HIS A 115 -7.73 19.81 -4.17
CA HIS A 115 -9.08 19.87 -3.61
C HIS A 115 -9.44 21.24 -3.04
N SER A 116 -8.60 22.23 -3.21
CA SER A 116 -8.87 23.59 -2.71
C SER A 116 -9.47 24.49 -3.76
#